data_1c5ab6f38f67a3e4b5c6264c19eed58b
#
_entry.id   1c5ab6f38f67a3e4b5c6264c19eed58b
#
_cell.length_a   1.000
_cell.length_b   1.000
_cell.length_c   1.000
_cell.angle_alpha   90.00
_cell.angle_beta   90.00
_cell.angle_gamma   90.00
#
_symmetry.space_group_name_H-M   'P 1'
#
loop_
_entity.id
_entity.type
_entity.pdbx_description
1 polymer ?
#
loop_
_entity_poly.entity_id
_entity_poly.type
_entity_poly.pdbx_seq_one_letter_code
_entity_poly.pdbx_strand_id
1 'polypeptide(L)'
;MSQPPVSQVLFKKVAFIGLGLIGSSLARVIIAEHLASEIVASTRSQKTLEDAKALGLIQHGYTDVKDAVQGAYLIVLALPVRATQKVLAQIKPYLA
;
A
#
# COMPACT_ATOMS: atom_id res chain seq x y z
N MET A 1 26.16 -11.72 8.66
CA MET A 1 25.49 -10.85 7.70
C MET A 1 25.01 -9.60 8.41
N SER A 2 25.46 -8.46 7.95
CA SER A 2 25.06 -7.22 8.58
C SER A 2 23.66 -6.85 8.12
N GLN A 3 22.82 -6.47 9.08
CA GLN A 3 21.48 -5.96 8.76
C GLN A 3 21.53 -4.44 8.69
N PRO A 4 20.69 -3.82 7.84
CA PRO A 4 20.61 -2.37 7.84
C PRO A 4 20.13 -1.86 9.20
N PRO A 5 20.52 -0.67 9.60
CA PRO A 5 20.03 -0.08 10.84
C PRO A 5 18.50 -0.04 10.85
N VAL A 6 17.89 -0.20 12.03
CA VAL A 6 16.43 -0.22 12.16
C VAL A 6 15.81 1.08 11.66
N SER A 7 16.56 2.18 11.74
CA SER A 7 16.11 3.48 11.28
C SER A 7 16.13 3.63 9.76
N GLN A 8 16.72 2.66 9.06
CA GLN A 8 16.87 2.75 7.62
C GLN A 8 15.61 2.26 6.92
N VAL A 9 14.88 3.18 6.32
CA VAL A 9 13.63 2.91 5.64
C VAL A 9 13.88 2.89 4.13
N LEU A 10 13.43 1.82 3.45
CA LEU A 10 13.59 1.68 2.01
C LEU A 10 12.61 2.57 1.23
N PHE A 11 11.39 2.72 1.75
CA PHE A 11 10.35 3.49 1.06
C PHE A 11 9.71 4.45 2.04
N LYS A 12 9.60 5.72 1.67
CA LYS A 12 8.91 6.70 2.50
C LYS A 12 7.41 6.43 2.53
N LYS A 13 6.83 6.05 1.40
CA LYS A 13 5.40 5.79 1.31
C LYS A 13 5.15 4.60 0.39
N VAL A 14 4.40 3.62 0.89
CA VAL A 14 3.96 2.46 0.13
C VAL A 14 2.45 2.53 0.00
N ALA A 15 1.95 2.42 -1.22
CA ALA A 15 0.52 2.43 -1.50
C ALA A 15 0.07 1.05 -1.98
N PHE A 16 -0.92 0.48 -1.29
CA PHE A 16 -1.55 -0.78 -1.69
C PHE A 16 -2.84 -0.47 -2.42
N ILE A 17 -2.98 -1.00 -3.62
CA ILE A 17 -4.23 -0.95 -4.35
C ILE A 17 -4.88 -2.32 -4.19
N GLY A 18 -5.93 -2.36 -3.36
CA GLY A 18 -6.49 -3.62 -2.89
C GLY A 18 -5.75 -4.14 -1.67
N LEU A 19 -6.46 -4.88 -0.82
CA LEU A 19 -5.88 -5.40 0.43
C LEU A 19 -6.33 -6.84 0.70
N GLY A 20 -6.41 -7.69 -0.27
CA GLY A 20 -6.73 -9.09 -0.01
C GLY A 20 -5.71 -9.75 0.92
N LEU A 21 -5.79 -11.07 1.04
CA LEU A 21 -4.89 -11.82 1.92
C LEU A 21 -3.42 -11.55 1.60
N ILE A 22 -3.07 -11.50 0.31
CA ILE A 22 -1.69 -11.29 -0.11
C ILE A 22 -1.23 -9.89 0.24
N GLY A 23 -2.08 -8.86 -0.03
CA GLY A 23 -1.75 -7.48 0.30
C GLY A 23 -1.56 -7.29 1.80
N SER A 24 -2.45 -7.86 2.60
CA SER A 24 -2.34 -7.77 4.06
C SER A 24 -1.09 -8.46 4.58
N SER A 25 -0.75 -9.62 4.02
CA SER A 25 0.46 -10.34 4.41
C SER A 25 1.71 -9.53 4.10
N LEU A 26 1.76 -8.90 2.92
CA LEU A 26 2.90 -8.08 2.54
C LEU A 26 3.00 -6.83 3.43
N ALA A 27 1.88 -6.21 3.76
CA ALA A 27 1.87 -5.07 4.67
C ALA A 27 2.46 -5.44 6.02
N ARG A 28 2.13 -6.63 6.54
CA ARG A 28 2.69 -7.11 7.80
C ARG A 28 4.21 -7.25 7.73
N VAL A 29 4.72 -7.77 6.62
CA VAL A 29 6.17 -7.91 6.43
C VAL A 29 6.83 -6.54 6.40
N ILE A 30 6.26 -5.59 5.66
CA ILE A 30 6.80 -4.23 5.55
C ILE A 30 6.87 -3.58 6.93
N ILE A 31 5.83 -3.76 7.75
CA ILE A 31 5.81 -3.22 9.11
C ILE A 31 6.86 -3.90 9.99
N ALA A 32 6.90 -5.24 9.94
CA ALA A 32 7.82 -6.00 10.79
C ALA A 32 9.27 -5.68 10.49
N GLU A 33 9.60 -5.43 9.22
CA GLU A 33 10.96 -5.15 8.78
C GLU A 33 11.27 -3.65 8.71
N HIS A 34 10.34 -2.80 9.09
CA HIS A 34 10.50 -1.33 9.08
C HIS A 34 10.91 -0.81 7.70
N LEU A 35 10.29 -1.33 6.65
CA LEU A 35 10.67 -0.98 5.28
C LEU A 35 10.01 0.30 4.77
N ALA A 36 8.97 0.78 5.43
CA ALA A 36 8.26 1.98 5.01
C ALA A 36 7.93 2.87 6.20
N SER A 37 7.98 4.19 5.97
CA SER A 37 7.55 5.16 6.98
C SER A 37 6.04 5.30 7.01
N GLU A 38 5.39 5.15 5.87
CA GLU A 38 3.95 5.31 5.74
C GLU A 38 3.40 4.23 4.81
N ILE A 39 2.28 3.60 5.21
CA ILE A 39 1.57 2.65 4.38
C ILE A 39 0.15 3.16 4.22
N VAL A 40 -0.28 3.30 2.97
CA VAL A 40 -1.65 3.69 2.64
C VAL A 40 -2.27 2.62 1.76
N ALA A 41 -3.59 2.60 1.69
CA ALA A 41 -4.29 1.63 0.86
C ALA A 41 -5.51 2.27 0.22
N SER A 42 -5.88 1.75 -0.94
CA SER A 42 -7.12 2.08 -1.60
C SER A 42 -7.90 0.80 -1.87
N THR A 43 -9.13 0.75 -1.43
CA THR A 43 -10.07 -0.32 -1.78
C THR A 43 -11.46 0.27 -1.91
N ARG A 44 -12.36 -0.48 -2.55
CA ARG A 44 -13.76 -0.07 -2.65
C ARG A 44 -14.52 -0.26 -1.34
N SER A 45 -14.00 -1.07 -0.44
CA SER A 45 -14.67 -1.40 0.80
C SER A 45 -14.18 -0.52 1.93
N GLN A 46 -15.02 0.39 2.38
CA GLN A 46 -14.73 1.24 3.54
C GLN A 46 -14.46 0.38 4.78
N LYS A 47 -15.20 -0.72 4.93
CA LYS A 47 -15.01 -1.63 6.05
C LYS A 47 -13.60 -2.24 6.04
N THR A 48 -13.12 -2.64 4.86
CA THR A 48 -11.77 -3.20 4.75
C THR A 48 -10.72 -2.17 5.18
N LEU A 49 -10.90 -0.91 4.78
CA LEU A 49 -9.99 0.16 5.18
C LEU A 49 -10.02 0.38 6.69
N GLU A 50 -11.19 0.40 7.28
CA GLU A 50 -11.33 0.59 8.73
C GLU A 50 -10.71 -0.56 9.51
N ASP A 51 -10.94 -1.80 9.06
CA ASP A 51 -10.35 -2.98 9.70
C ASP A 51 -8.82 -2.94 9.60
N ALA A 52 -8.29 -2.57 8.45
CA ALA A 52 -6.85 -2.50 8.24
C ALA A 52 -6.21 -1.41 9.13
N LYS A 53 -6.87 -0.28 9.28
CA LYS A 53 -6.40 0.78 10.18
C LYS A 53 -6.43 0.31 11.63
N ALA A 54 -7.50 -0.36 12.03
CA ALA A 54 -7.63 -0.88 13.39
C ALA A 54 -6.55 -1.91 13.71
N LEU A 55 -6.13 -2.70 12.73
CA LEU A 55 -5.07 -3.69 12.88
C LEU A 55 -3.67 -3.08 12.77
N GLY A 56 -3.57 -1.78 12.49
CA GLY A 56 -2.29 -1.13 12.35
C GLY A 56 -1.56 -1.43 11.04
N LEU A 57 -2.26 -1.95 10.04
CA LEU A 57 -1.64 -2.31 8.76
C LEU A 57 -1.44 -1.10 7.85
N ILE A 58 -2.28 -0.08 7.99
CA ILE A 58 -2.18 1.13 7.19
C ILE A 58 -2.39 2.36 8.08
N GLN A 59 -1.81 3.49 7.71
CA GLN A 59 -2.03 4.77 8.38
C GLN A 59 -3.21 5.51 7.78
N HIS A 60 -3.40 5.44 6.47
CA HIS A 60 -4.49 6.11 5.77
C HIS A 60 -5.13 5.20 4.76
N GLY A 61 -6.45 5.32 4.61
CA GLY A 61 -7.22 4.58 3.62
C GLY A 61 -7.94 5.53 2.68
N TYR A 62 -8.03 5.16 1.41
CA TYR A 62 -8.68 5.97 0.38
C TYR A 62 -9.59 5.09 -0.45
N THR A 63 -10.74 5.64 -0.85
CA THR A 63 -11.61 4.95 -1.80
C THR A 63 -11.22 5.29 -3.24
N ASP A 64 -10.48 6.36 -3.45
CA ASP A 64 -10.00 6.78 -4.77
C ASP A 64 -8.53 6.41 -4.92
N VAL A 65 -8.23 5.64 -5.96
CA VAL A 65 -6.88 5.13 -6.22
C VAL A 65 -5.87 6.26 -6.40
N LYS A 66 -6.27 7.34 -7.09
CA LYS A 66 -5.34 8.45 -7.36
C LYS A 66 -4.85 9.10 -6.06
N ASP A 67 -5.71 9.18 -5.05
CA ASP A 67 -5.32 9.77 -3.77
C ASP A 67 -4.30 8.88 -3.04
N ALA A 68 -4.46 7.57 -3.16
CA ALA A 68 -3.55 6.63 -2.51
C ALA A 68 -2.15 6.65 -3.13
N VAL A 69 -2.06 6.77 -4.46
CA VAL A 69 -0.76 6.65 -5.14
C VAL A 69 0.04 7.94 -5.18
N GLN A 70 -0.56 9.09 -4.87
CA GLN A 70 0.17 10.35 -4.90
C GLN A 70 1.32 10.34 -3.91
N GLY A 71 2.52 10.61 -4.41
CA GLY A 71 3.72 10.62 -3.59
C GLY A 71 4.21 9.26 -3.15
N ALA A 72 3.61 8.17 -3.66
CA ALA A 72 4.04 6.83 -3.28
C ALA A 72 5.36 6.47 -3.97
N TYR A 73 6.26 5.86 -3.20
CA TYR A 73 7.53 5.36 -3.70
C TYR A 73 7.42 3.93 -4.21
N LEU A 74 6.44 3.18 -3.67
CA LEU A 74 6.16 1.82 -4.10
C LEU A 74 4.65 1.65 -4.16
N ILE A 75 4.16 1.09 -5.25
CA ILE A 75 2.74 0.80 -5.42
C ILE A 75 2.58 -0.70 -5.58
N VAL A 76 1.78 -1.31 -4.71
CA VAL A 76 1.50 -2.74 -4.73
C VAL A 76 0.08 -2.96 -5.23
N LEU A 77 -0.06 -3.69 -6.33
CA LEU A 77 -1.36 -4.01 -6.90
C LEU A 77 -1.80 -5.40 -6.45
N ALA A 78 -2.65 -5.45 -5.46
CA ALA A 78 -3.19 -6.71 -4.92
C ALA A 78 -4.62 -6.91 -5.42
N LEU A 79 -4.76 -7.03 -6.74
CA LEU A 79 -6.03 -7.08 -7.45
C LEU A 79 -6.05 -8.21 -8.48
N PRO A 80 -7.25 -8.69 -8.87
CA PRO A 80 -7.36 -9.57 -10.03
C PRO A 80 -6.80 -8.90 -11.28
N VAL A 81 -6.34 -9.71 -12.23
CA VAL A 81 -5.66 -9.21 -13.44
C VAL A 81 -6.47 -8.15 -14.18
N ARG A 82 -7.78 -8.39 -14.36
CA ARG A 82 -8.63 -7.43 -15.08
C ARG A 82 -8.71 -6.09 -14.38
N ALA A 83 -8.86 -6.11 -13.06
CA ALA A 83 -8.93 -4.89 -12.28
C ALA A 83 -7.58 -4.17 -12.28
N THR A 84 -6.48 -4.93 -12.28
CA THR A 84 -5.13 -4.36 -12.34
C THR A 84 -4.93 -3.53 -13.59
N GLN A 85 -5.37 -4.04 -14.76
CA GLN A 85 -5.23 -3.30 -16.01
C GLN A 85 -5.98 -1.96 -15.99
N LYS A 86 -7.21 -1.96 -15.45
CA LYS A 86 -7.99 -0.74 -15.32
C LYS A 86 -7.32 0.27 -14.38
N VAL A 87 -6.82 -0.21 -13.26
CA VAL A 87 -6.18 0.65 -12.26
C VAL A 87 -4.89 1.24 -12.82
N LEU A 88 -4.10 0.45 -13.54
CA LEU A 88 -2.87 0.97 -14.16
C LEU A 88 -3.17 2.14 -15.09
N ALA A 89 -4.24 2.06 -15.88
CA ALA A 89 -4.64 3.16 -16.75
C ALA A 89 -5.04 4.39 -15.94
N GLN A 90 -5.70 4.21 -14.80
CA GLN A 90 -6.15 5.31 -13.96
C GLN A 90 -5.00 6.01 -13.24
N ILE A 91 -4.00 5.26 -12.80
CA ILE A 91 -2.92 5.85 -11.99
C ILE A 91 -1.74 6.35 -12.81
N LYS A 92 -1.65 5.94 -14.07
CA LYS A 92 -0.52 6.32 -14.94
C LYS A 92 -0.20 7.81 -14.93
N PRO A 93 -1.20 8.73 -15.00
CA PRO A 93 -0.91 10.16 -14.97
C PRO A 93 -0.32 10.65 -13.65
N TYR A 94 -0.43 9.88 -12.57
CA TYR A 94 0.00 10.27 -11.22
C TYR A 94 1.31 9.61 -10.81
N LEU A 95 1.88 8.78 -11.66
CA LEU A 95 3.17 8.15 -11.37
C LEU A 95 4.29 9.14 -11.61
N ALA A 96 5.30 9.06 -10.75
CA ALA A 96 6.47 9.91 -10.84
C ALA A 96 7.32 9.59 -12.07
#